data_dc51c113162083577a04670ff63854ef
#
_entry.id   dc51c113162083577a04670ff63854ef
#
_cell.length_a   1.000
_cell.length_b   1.000
_cell.length_c   1.000
_cell.angle_alpha   90.00
_cell.angle_beta   90.00
_cell.angle_gamma   90.00
#
_symmetry.space_group_name_H-M   'P 1'
#
loop_
_entity.id
_entity.type
_entity.pdbx_description
1 polymer ?
#
loop_
_entity_poly.entity_id
_entity_poly.type
_entity_poly.pdbx_seq_one_letter_code
_entity_poly.pdbx_strand_id
1 'polypeptide(L)'
;MKYSDKLNKSKKILDSIYSLKEGEELTVTYGTDRYDNIPREFRIKCYKNFRGDDFHYAIWETKGLGGMNIDKIGRTTMRGYTFDMMSQKTTYSFPLYMMKLVK
;
A
#
# COMPACT_ATOMS: atom_id res chain seq x y z
N MET A 1 -18.37 6.75 8.08
CA MET A 1 -18.47 6.24 6.69
C MET A 1 -19.13 4.87 6.71
N LYS A 2 -20.10 4.68 5.85
CA LYS A 2 -20.78 3.39 5.73
C LYS A 2 -19.85 2.35 5.08
N TYR A 3 -20.06 1.08 5.43
CA TYR A 3 -19.24 0.00 4.88
C TYR A 3 -19.33 -0.09 3.34
N SER A 4 -20.51 0.15 2.78
CA SER A 4 -20.67 0.19 1.33
C SER A 4 -19.83 1.28 0.66
N ASP A 5 -19.69 2.44 1.30
CA ASP A 5 -18.83 3.51 0.79
C ASP A 5 -17.36 3.14 0.88
N LYS A 6 -16.96 2.47 1.97
CA LYS A 6 -15.58 1.95 2.11
C LYS A 6 -15.26 0.94 1.02
N LEU A 7 -16.19 0.03 0.73
CA LEU A 7 -16.02 -0.95 -0.33
C LEU A 7 -15.87 -0.28 -1.70
N ASN A 8 -16.72 0.69 -2.01
CA ASN A 8 -16.67 1.39 -3.30
C ASN A 8 -15.37 2.15 -3.49
N LYS A 9 -14.93 2.87 -2.48
CA LYS A 9 -13.67 3.62 -2.53
C LYS A 9 -12.45 2.69 -2.60
N SER A 10 -12.48 1.61 -1.83
CA SER A 10 -11.39 0.62 -1.84
C SER A 10 -11.29 -0.09 -3.19
N LYS A 11 -12.42 -0.36 -3.84
CA LYS A 11 -12.45 -1.04 -5.13
C LYS A 11 -11.66 -0.28 -6.20
N LYS A 12 -11.75 1.03 -6.22
CA LYS A 12 -11.00 1.85 -7.18
C LYS A 12 -9.49 1.67 -7.01
N ILE A 13 -9.04 1.65 -5.76
CA ILE A 13 -7.62 1.43 -5.44
C ILE A 13 -7.22 0.00 -5.79
N LEU A 14 -8.03 -0.99 -5.41
CA LEU A 14 -7.76 -2.40 -5.70
C LEU A 14 -7.67 -2.66 -7.20
N ASP A 15 -8.60 -2.13 -7.98
CA ASP A 15 -8.59 -2.28 -9.43
C ASP A 15 -7.30 -1.72 -10.03
N SER A 16 -6.83 -0.59 -9.51
CA SER A 16 -5.58 0.02 -9.95
C SER A 16 -4.36 -0.82 -9.56
N ILE A 17 -4.35 -1.39 -8.35
CA ILE A 17 -3.26 -2.26 -7.89
C ILE A 17 -3.19 -3.53 -8.74
N TYR A 18 -4.34 -4.19 -8.96
CA TYR A 18 -4.38 -5.42 -9.72
C TYR A 18 -4.15 -5.22 -11.22
N SER A 19 -4.26 -3.98 -11.70
CA SER A 19 -3.93 -3.65 -13.09
C SER A 19 -2.43 -3.42 -13.32
N LEU A 20 -1.64 -3.36 -12.26
CA LEU A 20 -0.19 -3.19 -12.37
C LEU A 20 0.44 -4.45 -12.96
N LYS A 21 1.27 -4.25 -13.96
CA LYS A 21 2.13 -5.30 -14.50
C LYS A 21 3.43 -5.35 -13.73
N GLU A 22 4.16 -6.45 -13.85
CA GLU A 22 5.47 -6.61 -13.23
C GLU A 22 6.37 -5.40 -13.52
N GLY A 23 6.90 -4.80 -12.47
CA GLY A 23 7.77 -3.64 -12.55
C GLY A 23 7.06 -2.29 -12.56
N GLU A 24 5.75 -2.27 -12.72
CA GLU A 24 4.98 -1.01 -12.72
C GLU A 24 4.70 -0.53 -11.30
N GLU A 25 4.59 0.78 -11.17
CA GLU A 25 4.31 1.44 -9.90
C GLU A 25 3.01 2.24 -9.97
N LEU A 26 2.35 2.34 -8.83
CA LEU A 26 1.17 3.17 -8.62
C LEU A 26 1.49 4.16 -7.50
N THR A 27 1.15 5.43 -7.69
CA THR A 27 1.33 6.45 -6.67
C THR A 27 -0.01 6.81 -6.05
N VAL A 28 -0.07 6.80 -4.72
CA VAL A 28 -1.27 7.15 -3.96
C VAL A 28 -0.92 8.15 -2.86
N THR A 29 -1.89 8.93 -2.44
CA THR A 29 -1.76 9.77 -1.24
C THR A 29 -2.59 9.16 -0.13
N TYR A 30 -2.11 9.27 1.11
CA TYR A 30 -2.74 8.68 2.29
C TYR A 30 -2.42 9.50 3.52
N GLY A 31 -3.44 9.86 4.28
CA GLY A 31 -3.25 10.65 5.49
C GLY A 31 -2.69 12.03 5.20
N THR A 32 -2.16 12.68 6.22
CA THR A 32 -1.54 13.99 6.11
C THR A 32 -0.26 14.04 6.95
N ASP A 33 0.69 14.85 6.51
CA ASP A 33 1.82 15.20 7.33
C ASP A 33 1.33 16.04 8.53
N ARG A 34 1.83 15.70 9.72
CA ARG A 34 1.40 16.33 10.96
C ARG A 34 1.74 17.82 11.00
N TYR A 35 2.84 18.23 10.37
CA TYR A 35 3.35 19.59 10.43
C TYR A 35 2.89 20.47 9.28
N ASP A 36 2.87 19.91 8.09
CA ASP A 36 2.57 20.66 6.87
C ASP A 36 1.15 20.49 6.38
N ASN A 37 0.40 19.59 6.98
CA ASN A 37 -0.96 19.24 6.56
C ASN A 37 -1.04 18.81 5.09
N ILE A 38 0.05 18.25 4.58
CA ILE A 38 0.16 17.76 3.21
C ILE A 38 -0.08 16.25 3.22
N PRO A 39 -0.87 15.72 2.28
CA PRO A 39 -1.05 14.27 2.17
C PRO A 39 0.28 13.55 1.95
N ARG A 40 0.48 12.46 2.68
CA ARG A 40 1.67 11.62 2.52
C ARG A 40 1.55 10.83 1.21
N GLU A 41 2.65 10.75 0.49
CA GLU A 41 2.68 10.05 -0.79
C GLU A 41 3.36 8.70 -0.64
N PHE A 42 2.71 7.67 -1.18
CA PHE A 42 3.23 6.31 -1.17
C PHE A 42 3.26 5.76 -2.60
N ARG A 43 4.21 4.88 -2.84
CA ARG A 43 4.28 4.12 -4.09
C ARG A 43 4.03 2.65 -3.79
N ILE A 44 3.25 2.03 -4.66
CA ILE A 44 2.97 0.59 -4.62
C ILE A 44 3.53 0.00 -5.90
N LYS A 45 4.42 -0.97 -5.78
CA LYS A 45 5.07 -1.59 -6.94
C LYS A 45 4.73 -3.07 -7.02
N CYS A 46 4.47 -3.54 -8.23
CA CYS A 46 4.28 -4.94 -8.53
C CYS A 46 5.63 -5.59 -8.84
N TYR A 47 5.95 -6.65 -8.12
CA TYR A 47 7.19 -7.41 -8.31
C TYR A 47 6.90 -8.79 -8.88
N LYS A 48 7.91 -9.34 -9.54
CA LYS A 48 7.87 -10.73 -9.93
C LYS A 48 7.98 -11.61 -8.68
N ASN A 49 7.17 -12.67 -8.62
CA ASN A 49 7.26 -13.62 -7.52
C ASN A 49 8.48 -14.51 -7.72
N PHE A 50 9.52 -14.29 -6.91
CA PHE A 50 10.74 -15.10 -6.92
C PHE A 50 10.69 -16.12 -5.79
N ARG A 51 11.20 -17.32 -6.02
CA ARG A 51 11.44 -18.34 -5.00
C ARG A 51 10.18 -18.79 -4.26
N GLY A 52 9.02 -18.67 -4.88
CA GLY A 52 7.79 -19.08 -4.24
C GLY A 52 7.30 -18.17 -3.12
N ASP A 53 7.85 -16.97 -3.01
CA ASP A 53 7.34 -15.98 -2.08
C ASP A 53 5.92 -15.57 -2.45
N ASP A 54 5.08 -15.40 -1.43
CA ASP A 54 3.67 -15.12 -1.65
C ASP A 54 3.37 -13.66 -1.91
N PHE A 55 4.32 -12.76 -1.68
CA PHE A 55 4.06 -11.35 -1.93
C PHE A 55 4.40 -10.99 -3.37
N HIS A 56 3.53 -10.18 -3.95
CA HIS A 56 3.70 -9.64 -5.31
C HIS A 56 3.85 -8.13 -5.32
N TYR A 57 3.63 -7.48 -4.19
CA TYR A 57 3.59 -6.03 -4.10
C TYR A 57 4.40 -5.54 -2.91
N ALA A 58 4.97 -4.34 -3.06
CA ALA A 58 5.59 -3.62 -1.95
C ALA A 58 5.08 -2.20 -1.93
N ILE A 59 5.08 -1.58 -0.76
CA ILE A 59 4.66 -0.20 -0.56
C ILE A 59 5.75 0.54 0.21
N TRP A 60 6.03 1.78 -0.20
CA TRP A 60 6.96 2.64 0.53
C TRP A 60 6.54 4.08 0.38
N GLU A 61 6.93 4.89 1.37
CA GLU A 61 6.69 6.33 1.33
C GLU A 61 7.73 6.98 0.41
N THR A 62 7.28 7.86 -0.50
CA THR A 62 8.17 8.49 -1.50
C THR A 62 9.33 9.22 -0.86
N LYS A 63 9.09 9.90 0.28
CA LYS A 63 10.11 10.63 1.01
C LYS A 63 10.76 9.81 2.13
N GLY A 64 10.34 8.58 2.32
CA GLY A 64 10.82 7.73 3.40
C GLY A 64 12.00 6.86 2.99
N LEU A 65 12.68 6.31 3.99
CA LEU A 65 13.86 5.47 3.81
C LEU A 65 13.56 3.98 3.89
N GLY A 66 12.33 3.57 3.87
CA GLY A 66 12.00 2.16 4.00
C GLY A 66 10.75 1.79 3.26
N GLY A 67 10.63 0.51 3.00
CA GLY A 67 9.46 -0.06 2.38
C GLY A 67 8.97 -1.28 3.13
N MET A 68 7.78 -1.71 2.78
CA MET A 68 7.16 -2.89 3.35
C MET A 68 6.68 -3.82 2.25
N ASN A 69 6.84 -5.12 2.49
CA ASN A 69 6.24 -6.13 1.62
C ASN A 69 4.77 -6.27 1.99
N ILE A 70 3.93 -6.37 0.97
CA ILE A 70 2.49 -6.57 1.19
C ILE A 70 2.21 -8.06 1.19
N ASP A 71 1.67 -8.56 2.31
CA ASP A 71 1.39 -9.98 2.48
C ASP A 71 -0.10 -10.31 2.45
N LYS A 72 -0.97 -9.30 2.52
CA LYS A 72 -2.40 -9.53 2.47
C LYS A 72 -3.12 -8.33 1.88
N ILE A 73 -4.02 -8.58 0.93
CA ILE A 73 -4.89 -7.58 0.36
C ILE A 73 -6.32 -8.02 0.58
N GLY A 74 -7.05 -7.27 1.40
CA GLY A 74 -8.46 -7.52 1.66
C GLY A 74 -9.35 -6.61 0.83
N ARG A 75 -10.63 -6.55 1.19
CA ARG A 75 -11.61 -5.73 0.45
C ARG A 75 -11.49 -4.24 0.76
N THR A 76 -11.10 -3.90 1.99
CA THR A 76 -11.01 -2.50 2.44
C THR A 76 -9.68 -2.16 3.06
N THR A 77 -8.82 -3.15 3.32
CA THR A 77 -7.52 -2.94 3.96
C THR A 77 -6.45 -3.77 3.27
N MET A 78 -5.25 -3.29 3.35
CA MET A 78 -4.05 -3.95 2.86
C MET A 78 -3.05 -4.01 4.00
N ARG A 79 -2.35 -5.14 4.15
CA ARG A 79 -1.39 -5.31 5.22
C ARG A 79 0.02 -5.44 4.66
N GLY A 80 0.92 -4.63 5.21
CA GLY A 80 2.35 -4.73 4.93
C GLY A 80 3.13 -5.16 6.16
N TYR A 81 4.33 -5.64 5.94
CA TYR A 81 5.25 -6.03 7.02
C TYR A 81 6.68 -5.64 6.68
N THR A 82 7.46 -5.43 7.72
CA THR A 82 8.90 -5.20 7.61
C THR A 82 9.60 -5.87 8.79
N PHE A 83 10.88 -6.11 8.65
CA PHE A 83 11.72 -6.64 9.72
C PHE A 83 12.70 -5.56 10.17
N ASP A 84 12.89 -5.43 11.49
CA ASP A 84 13.90 -4.54 12.03
C ASP A 84 15.28 -5.21 12.05
N MET A 85 16.29 -4.52 12.59
CA MET A 85 17.66 -5.02 12.65
C MET A 85 17.79 -6.25 13.55
N MET A 86 16.82 -6.48 14.44
CA MET A 86 16.78 -7.66 15.32
C MET A 86 15.88 -8.77 14.77
N SER A 87 15.51 -8.68 13.50
CA SER A 87 14.64 -9.62 12.81
C SER A 87 13.23 -9.73 13.41
N GLN A 88 12.78 -8.71 14.12
CA GLN A 88 11.41 -8.66 14.61
C GLN A 88 10.49 -8.14 13.52
N LYS A 89 9.41 -8.89 13.29
CA LYS A 89 8.42 -8.55 12.28
C LYS A 89 7.45 -7.50 12.82
N THR A 90 7.29 -6.40 12.09
CA THR A 90 6.28 -5.38 12.39
C THR A 90 5.30 -5.33 11.24
N THR A 91 4.00 -5.33 11.55
CA THR A 91 2.94 -5.28 10.55
C THR A 91 2.19 -3.95 10.63
N TYR A 92 1.74 -3.49 9.47
CA TYR A 92 0.96 -2.25 9.36
C TYR A 92 -0.25 -2.52 8.47
N SER A 93 -1.38 -1.92 8.84
CA SER A 93 -2.61 -2.00 8.04
C SER A 93 -2.87 -0.66 7.38
N PHE A 94 -3.22 -0.71 6.10
CA PHE A 94 -3.52 0.48 5.31
C PHE A 94 -4.97 0.40 4.85
N PRO A 95 -5.85 1.29 5.35
CA PRO A 95 -7.22 1.36 4.84
C PRO A 95 -7.22 1.88 3.40
N LEU A 96 -7.65 1.03 2.47
CA LEU A 96 -7.64 1.36 1.05
C LEU A 96 -8.58 2.53 0.71
N TYR A 97 -9.70 2.63 1.42
CA TYR A 97 -10.67 3.70 1.20
C TYR A 97 -10.15 5.10 1.58
N MET A 98 -9.04 5.15 2.31
CA MET A 98 -8.40 6.43 2.66
C MET A 98 -7.29 6.82 1.68
N MET A 99 -7.01 5.97 0.71
CA MET A 99 -6.01 6.26 -0.32
C MET A 99 -6.66 6.99 -1.49
N LYS A 100 -5.90 7.89 -2.11
CA LYS A 100 -6.31 8.58 -3.34
C LYS A 100 -5.25 8.39 -4.40
N LEU A 101 -5.69 8.11 -5.62
CA LEU A 101 -4.78 7.97 -6.76
C LEU A 101 -4.20 9.32 -7.14
N VAL A 102 -2.91 9.34 -7.37
CA VAL A 102 -2.21 10.51 -7.92
C VAL A 102 -2.18 10.36 -9.43
N LYS A 103 -2.72 11.38 -10.09
CA LYS A 103 -2.73 11.40 -11.55
C LYS A 103 -1.50 12.09 -12.10
#